data_389f129920c01ee70dac687e3cce2d6e
#
_entry.id   389f129920c01ee70dac687e3cce2d6e
#
_cell.length_a   1.000
_cell.length_b   1.000
_cell.length_c   1.000
_cell.angle_alpha   90.00
_cell.angle_beta   90.00
_cell.angle_gamma   90.00
#
_symmetry.space_group_name_H-M   'P 1'
#
loop_
_entity.id
_entity.type
_entity.pdbx_description
1 polymer ?
#
loop_
_entity_poly.entity_id
_entity_poly.type
_entity_poly.pdbx_seq_one_letter_code
_entity_poly.pdbx_strand_id
1 'polypeptide(L)'
;MTPRVGLAGLLLVVALAGCGIAARTVPIPTVEPTPVYSPSTALQVTRLQVESALRAVNLALIVPQVPFRPGESPALAAAPRFVLQVVLAQDPEHGFLVLYDFPDPGMAYAAGTEMAGYLASGPGRIQFVPDAQHVLRQVGSTLIFFTWSPLNSPDPHTADIATALSTVGVGIPIRR
;
A
#
# COMPACT_ATOMS: atom_id res chain seq x y z
N MET A 1 -47.68 27.60 -84.77
CA MET A 1 -46.22 27.74 -84.82
C MET A 1 -45.66 27.24 -83.48
N THR A 2 -45.15 26.10 -83.45
CA THR A 2 -44.55 25.46 -82.26
C THR A 2 -43.01 25.44 -82.31
N PRO A 3 -42.34 25.72 -81.27
CA PRO A 3 -40.98 25.16 -81.14
C PRO A 3 -40.89 24.06 -80.05
N ARG A 4 -40.16 23.07 -80.40
CA ARG A 4 -39.82 21.89 -79.63
C ARG A 4 -38.78 22.23 -78.57
N VAL A 5 -39.06 21.85 -77.34
CA VAL A 5 -38.09 21.92 -76.22
C VAL A 5 -37.38 20.56 -76.13
N GLY A 6 -36.05 20.61 -76.27
CA GLY A 6 -35.17 19.41 -76.04
C GLY A 6 -34.92 19.16 -74.58
N LEU A 7 -35.17 17.94 -74.22
CA LEU A 7 -34.86 17.43 -72.82
C LEU A 7 -33.44 16.93 -72.78
N ALA A 8 -32.58 17.71 -72.16
CA ALA A 8 -31.20 17.24 -71.85
C ALA A 8 -31.18 16.51 -70.49
N GLY A 9 -31.08 15.17 -70.55
CA GLY A 9 -30.95 14.40 -69.37
C GLY A 9 -29.58 14.52 -68.74
N LEU A 10 -29.54 15.06 -67.53
CA LEU A 10 -28.32 15.15 -66.72
C LEU A 10 -28.23 13.89 -65.87
N LEU A 11 -27.37 12.93 -66.25
CA LEU A 11 -27.05 11.76 -65.48
C LEU A 11 -26.05 12.15 -64.35
N LEU A 12 -26.57 12.26 -63.12
CA LEU A 12 -25.76 12.49 -61.94
C LEU A 12 -25.22 11.12 -61.42
N VAL A 13 -23.95 10.82 -61.70
CA VAL A 13 -23.28 9.65 -61.15
C VAL A 13 -22.79 10.03 -59.75
N VAL A 14 -23.49 9.56 -58.72
CA VAL A 14 -23.05 9.66 -57.32
C VAL A 14 -22.03 8.56 -57.05
N ALA A 15 -20.74 8.90 -57.05
CA ALA A 15 -19.67 8.02 -56.59
C ALA A 15 -19.72 7.95 -55.04
N LEU A 16 -20.25 6.88 -54.49
CA LEU A 16 -20.14 6.55 -53.07
C LEU A 16 -18.68 6.15 -52.78
N ALA A 17 -17.86 7.12 -52.37
CA ALA A 17 -16.57 6.86 -51.77
C ALA A 17 -16.80 6.23 -50.39
N GLY A 18 -16.77 4.90 -50.31
CA GLY A 18 -16.79 4.17 -49.06
C GLY A 18 -15.52 4.47 -48.27
N CYS A 19 -15.62 5.31 -47.22
CA CYS A 19 -14.60 5.43 -46.21
C CYS A 19 -14.51 4.09 -45.48
N GLY A 20 -13.60 3.23 -45.91
CA GLY A 20 -13.17 2.08 -45.12
C GLY A 20 -12.54 2.56 -43.83
N ILE A 21 -13.30 2.51 -42.74
CA ILE A 21 -12.76 2.68 -41.39
C ILE A 21 -11.88 1.46 -41.15
N ALA A 22 -10.55 1.60 -41.38
CA ALA A 22 -9.60 0.62 -40.94
C ALA A 22 -9.72 0.54 -39.41
N ALA A 23 -10.34 -0.54 -38.92
CA ALA A 23 -10.40 -0.84 -37.50
C ALA A 23 -8.95 -0.90 -36.98
N ARG A 24 -8.49 0.18 -36.36
CA ARG A 24 -7.24 0.18 -35.63
C ARG A 24 -7.41 -0.80 -34.48
N THR A 25 -6.89 -1.99 -34.63
CA THR A 25 -6.71 -2.92 -33.51
C THR A 25 -5.76 -2.26 -32.53
N VAL A 26 -6.32 -1.62 -31.50
CA VAL A 26 -5.55 -1.15 -30.35
C VAL A 26 -5.01 -2.41 -29.70
N PRO A 27 -3.66 -2.59 -29.63
CA PRO A 27 -3.12 -3.74 -28.93
C PRO A 27 -3.61 -3.68 -27.49
N ILE A 28 -4.31 -4.73 -27.07
CA ILE A 28 -4.67 -4.89 -25.66
C ILE A 28 -3.34 -4.92 -24.90
N PRO A 29 -3.11 -3.97 -23.94
CA PRO A 29 -1.90 -4.01 -23.17
C PRO A 29 -1.82 -5.36 -22.49
N THR A 30 -0.80 -6.15 -22.83
CA THR A 30 -0.48 -7.38 -22.10
C THR A 30 -0.14 -6.93 -20.69
N VAL A 31 -1.06 -7.17 -19.75
CA VAL A 31 -0.80 -6.94 -18.33
C VAL A 31 0.28 -7.95 -17.97
N GLU A 32 1.53 -7.48 -17.85
CA GLU A 32 2.57 -8.30 -17.27
C GLU A 32 2.09 -8.73 -15.88
N PRO A 33 2.14 -10.03 -15.56
CA PRO A 33 1.74 -10.49 -14.24
C PRO A 33 2.58 -9.74 -13.22
N THR A 34 1.93 -8.97 -12.36
CA THR A 34 2.60 -8.32 -11.23
C THR A 34 3.35 -9.39 -10.47
N PRO A 35 4.67 -9.27 -10.27
CA PRO A 35 5.45 -10.28 -9.58
C PRO A 35 4.81 -10.52 -8.20
N VAL A 36 4.40 -11.75 -7.97
CA VAL A 36 3.86 -12.17 -6.67
C VAL A 36 5.03 -12.11 -5.70
N TYR A 37 5.00 -11.12 -4.81
CA TYR A 37 6.00 -11.00 -3.76
C TYR A 37 5.93 -12.22 -2.85
N SER A 38 7.00 -12.99 -2.79
CA SER A 38 7.16 -14.08 -1.83
C SER A 38 7.98 -13.58 -0.64
N PRO A 39 7.39 -13.54 0.56
CA PRO A 39 8.10 -13.07 1.76
C PRO A 39 9.39 -13.85 2.00
N SER A 40 10.46 -13.13 2.35
CA SER A 40 11.74 -13.76 2.72
C SER A 40 11.61 -14.64 3.98
N THR A 41 12.56 -15.51 4.19
CA THR A 41 12.64 -16.29 5.46
C THR A 41 12.76 -15.37 6.66
N ALA A 42 13.52 -14.26 6.54
CA ALA A 42 13.67 -13.28 7.62
C ALA A 42 12.34 -12.65 7.99
N LEU A 43 11.55 -12.24 7.00
CA LEU A 43 10.22 -11.67 7.23
C LEU A 43 9.27 -12.69 7.87
N GLN A 44 9.34 -13.96 7.47
CA GLN A 44 8.52 -15.03 8.07
C GLN A 44 8.88 -15.25 9.54
N VAL A 45 10.17 -15.27 9.88
CA VAL A 45 10.63 -15.34 11.27
C VAL A 45 10.14 -14.15 12.08
N THR A 46 10.26 -12.95 11.54
CA THR A 46 9.75 -11.72 12.19
C THR A 46 8.25 -11.79 12.43
N ARG A 47 7.48 -12.26 11.45
CA ARG A 47 6.03 -12.46 11.59
C ARG A 47 5.70 -13.40 12.74
N LEU A 48 6.40 -14.53 12.85
CA LEU A 48 6.19 -15.49 13.96
C LEU A 48 6.52 -14.89 15.33
N GLN A 49 7.56 -14.06 15.43
CA GLN A 49 7.90 -13.35 16.67
C GLN A 49 6.80 -12.34 17.05
N VAL A 50 6.31 -11.56 16.09
CA VAL A 50 5.20 -10.62 16.29
C VAL A 50 3.95 -11.38 16.74
N GLU A 51 3.59 -12.45 16.05
CA GLU A 51 2.43 -13.28 16.40
C GLU A 51 2.55 -13.87 17.82
N SER A 52 3.72 -14.33 18.20
CA SER A 52 3.98 -14.85 19.54
C SER A 52 3.84 -13.77 20.62
N ALA A 53 4.37 -12.56 20.36
CA ALA A 53 4.25 -11.44 21.29
C ALA A 53 2.80 -10.98 21.48
N LEU A 54 2.02 -10.89 20.40
CA LEU A 54 0.61 -10.52 20.46
C LEU A 54 -0.24 -11.59 21.14
N ARG A 55 0.05 -12.87 20.88
CA ARG A 55 -0.65 -13.99 21.55
C ARG A 55 -0.40 -14.00 23.07
N ALA A 56 0.78 -13.55 23.52
CA ALA A 56 1.08 -13.44 24.94
C ALA A 56 0.18 -12.43 25.68
N VAL A 57 -0.43 -11.48 24.94
CA VAL A 57 -1.42 -10.52 25.47
C VAL A 57 -2.84 -10.81 24.94
N ASN A 58 -3.11 -12.05 24.51
CA ASN A 58 -4.40 -12.55 24.01
C ASN A 58 -4.92 -11.84 22.76
N LEU A 59 -4.05 -11.30 21.92
CA LEU A 59 -4.41 -10.69 20.65
C LEU A 59 -4.13 -11.64 19.49
N ALA A 60 -5.07 -11.70 18.54
CA ALA A 60 -4.97 -12.51 17.32
C ALA A 60 -4.53 -11.66 16.13
N LEU A 61 -3.74 -12.28 15.23
CA LEU A 61 -3.19 -11.66 14.03
C LEU A 61 -3.79 -12.31 12.79
N ILE A 62 -4.21 -11.50 11.83
CA ILE A 62 -4.74 -11.96 10.54
C ILE A 62 -4.05 -11.25 9.37
N VAL A 63 -4.21 -11.80 8.17
CA VAL A 63 -3.92 -11.10 6.91
C VAL A 63 -5.19 -10.36 6.51
N PRO A 64 -5.18 -9.03 6.40
CA PRO A 64 -6.36 -8.26 6.08
C PRO A 64 -6.82 -8.52 4.64
N GLN A 65 -8.14 -8.44 4.42
CA GLN A 65 -8.74 -8.55 3.08
C GLN A 65 -8.73 -7.22 2.32
N VAL A 66 -8.51 -6.11 3.03
CA VAL A 66 -8.48 -4.76 2.45
C VAL A 66 -7.04 -4.27 2.34
N PRO A 67 -6.69 -3.54 1.27
CA PRO A 67 -5.38 -2.92 1.16
C PRO A 67 -5.19 -1.88 2.27
N PHE A 68 -4.01 -1.88 2.88
CA PHE A 68 -3.63 -0.84 3.83
C PHE A 68 -2.24 -0.30 3.49
N ARG A 69 -2.11 1.02 3.56
CA ARG A 69 -0.85 1.72 3.37
C ARG A 69 -0.78 2.92 4.31
N PRO A 70 0.12 2.95 5.30
CA PRO A 70 0.33 4.10 6.16
C PRO A 70 1.07 5.23 5.42
N GLY A 71 1.25 6.36 6.09
CA GLY A 71 2.26 7.34 5.69
C GLY A 71 3.65 6.74 5.82
N GLU A 72 4.46 6.81 4.77
CA GLU A 72 5.77 6.14 4.66
C GLU A 72 6.84 7.11 4.18
N SER A 73 8.08 6.93 4.67
CA SER A 73 9.25 7.54 4.04
C SER A 73 9.52 6.93 2.65
N PRO A 74 10.26 7.61 1.76
CA PRO A 74 10.58 7.07 0.44
C PRO A 74 11.20 5.68 0.46
N ALA A 75 12.10 5.39 1.41
CA ALA A 75 12.73 4.08 1.52
C ALA A 75 11.72 2.98 1.87
N LEU A 76 10.79 3.24 2.81
CA LEU A 76 9.75 2.28 3.15
C LEU A 76 8.72 2.13 2.02
N ALA A 77 8.37 3.23 1.36
CA ALA A 77 7.43 3.21 0.24
C ALA A 77 7.91 2.35 -0.94
N ALA A 78 9.24 2.25 -1.14
CA ALA A 78 9.86 1.45 -2.17
C ALA A 78 10.10 -0.01 -1.76
N ALA A 79 10.11 -0.32 -0.45
CA ALA A 79 10.42 -1.66 0.04
C ALA A 79 9.24 -2.62 -0.15
N PRO A 80 9.52 -3.92 -0.41
CA PRO A 80 8.50 -4.95 -0.28
C PRO A 80 7.91 -4.96 1.13
N ARG A 81 6.59 -5.12 1.21
CA ARG A 81 5.88 -5.08 2.48
C ARG A 81 4.87 -6.20 2.62
N PHE A 82 4.64 -6.58 3.86
CA PHE A 82 3.62 -7.53 4.26
C PHE A 82 2.73 -6.90 5.33
N VAL A 83 1.45 -6.77 5.02
CA VAL A 83 0.47 -6.15 5.92
C VAL A 83 -0.20 -7.22 6.76
N LEU A 84 -0.31 -6.95 8.05
CA LEU A 84 -1.01 -7.77 9.02
C LEU A 84 -2.01 -6.89 9.77
N GLN A 85 -3.02 -7.50 10.37
CA GLN A 85 -3.98 -6.80 11.19
C GLN A 85 -4.23 -7.56 12.49
N VAL A 86 -4.16 -6.85 13.61
CA VAL A 86 -4.60 -7.37 14.91
C VAL A 86 -6.12 -7.27 14.98
N VAL A 87 -6.76 -8.34 15.40
CA VAL A 87 -8.23 -8.37 15.58
C VAL A 87 -8.58 -7.60 16.85
N LEU A 88 -9.21 -6.45 16.67
CA LEU A 88 -9.73 -5.60 17.72
C LEU A 88 -11.25 -5.64 17.68
N ALA A 89 -11.87 -6.14 18.75
CA ALA A 89 -13.31 -6.39 18.77
C ALA A 89 -14.15 -5.11 18.69
N GLN A 90 -13.65 -4.00 19.25
CA GLN A 90 -14.33 -2.71 19.27
C GLN A 90 -13.83 -1.74 18.20
N ASP A 91 -12.82 -2.18 17.39
CA ASP A 91 -12.16 -1.33 16.39
C ASP A 91 -11.65 -2.15 15.20
N PRO A 92 -12.55 -2.78 14.42
CA PRO A 92 -12.17 -3.68 13.34
C PRO A 92 -11.50 -2.98 12.14
N GLU A 93 -11.52 -1.66 12.09
CA GLU A 93 -10.92 -0.86 11.01
C GLU A 93 -9.48 -0.43 11.29
N HIS A 94 -8.98 -0.71 12.48
CA HIS A 94 -7.60 -0.37 12.89
C HIS A 94 -6.76 -1.62 13.22
N GLY A 95 -5.64 -1.43 13.91
CA GLY A 95 -4.76 -2.53 14.30
C GLY A 95 -3.81 -3.01 13.21
N PHE A 96 -3.60 -2.22 12.14
CA PHE A 96 -2.72 -2.62 11.06
C PHE A 96 -1.24 -2.51 11.44
N LEU A 97 -0.50 -3.58 11.16
CA LEU A 97 0.97 -3.64 11.22
C LEU A 97 1.54 -3.82 9.83
N VAL A 98 2.66 -3.18 9.56
CA VAL A 98 3.39 -3.38 8.31
C VAL A 98 4.78 -3.91 8.61
N LEU A 99 5.13 -5.01 7.97
CA LEU A 99 6.47 -5.58 7.95
C LEU A 99 7.12 -5.23 6.62
N TYR A 100 8.29 -4.62 6.63
CA TYR A 100 9.07 -4.30 5.44
C TYR A 100 10.27 -5.21 5.36
N ASP A 101 10.55 -5.73 4.18
CA ASP A 101 11.61 -6.69 3.92
C ASP A 101 12.77 -6.02 3.18
N PHE A 102 13.98 -6.19 3.69
CA PHE A 102 15.19 -5.61 3.13
C PHE A 102 16.22 -6.70 2.83
N PRO A 103 17.14 -6.47 1.89
CA PRO A 103 18.19 -7.43 1.56
C PRO A 103 19.12 -7.78 2.74
N ASP A 104 19.38 -6.80 3.62
CA ASP A 104 20.28 -6.94 4.75
C ASP A 104 19.88 -6.04 5.94
N PRO A 105 20.42 -6.32 7.14
CA PRO A 105 20.11 -5.54 8.36
C PRO A 105 20.57 -4.07 8.31
N GLY A 106 21.62 -3.76 7.55
CA GLY A 106 22.13 -2.39 7.42
C GLY A 106 21.16 -1.53 6.62
N MET A 107 20.61 -2.05 5.52
CA MET A 107 19.58 -1.39 4.73
C MET A 107 18.28 -1.21 5.55
N ALA A 108 17.88 -2.21 6.32
CA ALA A 108 16.73 -2.10 7.22
C ALA A 108 16.95 -0.98 8.26
N TYR A 109 18.13 -0.92 8.88
CA TYR A 109 18.47 0.13 9.85
C TYR A 109 18.45 1.53 9.23
N ALA A 110 19.05 1.69 8.04
CA ALA A 110 19.08 2.96 7.32
C ALA A 110 17.65 3.44 6.98
N ALA A 111 16.82 2.55 6.43
CA ALA A 111 15.42 2.84 6.10
C ALA A 111 14.58 3.16 7.35
N GLY A 112 14.80 2.43 8.45
CA GLY A 112 14.15 2.71 9.72
C GLY A 112 14.55 4.07 10.31
N THR A 113 15.82 4.45 10.20
CA THR A 113 16.33 5.77 10.62
C THR A 113 15.72 6.89 9.77
N GLU A 114 15.62 6.67 8.43
CA GLU A 114 14.93 7.61 7.54
C GLU A 114 13.47 7.77 7.92
N MET A 115 12.76 6.66 8.19
CA MET A 115 11.35 6.70 8.62
C MET A 115 11.19 7.45 9.95
N ALA A 116 12.07 7.23 10.93
CA ALA A 116 12.05 7.96 12.19
C ALA A 116 12.24 9.46 12.00
N GLY A 117 13.15 9.86 11.10
CA GLY A 117 13.33 11.27 10.69
C GLY A 117 12.10 11.82 9.95
N TYR A 118 11.50 11.04 9.08
CA TYR A 118 10.28 11.42 8.37
C TYR A 118 9.12 11.68 9.35
N LEU A 119 8.86 10.78 10.30
CA LEU A 119 7.81 10.95 11.32
C LEU A 119 8.02 12.20 12.20
N ALA A 120 9.28 12.59 12.42
CA ALA A 120 9.62 13.82 13.17
C ALA A 120 9.51 15.09 12.32
N SER A 121 9.49 14.99 10.99
CA SER A 121 9.46 16.13 10.05
C SER A 121 8.08 16.74 9.91
N GLY A 122 8.02 17.98 9.37
CA GLY A 122 6.74 18.63 9.02
C GLY A 122 5.92 17.81 8.02
N PRO A 123 6.48 17.37 6.88
CA PRO A 123 5.78 16.52 5.91
C PRO A 123 5.26 15.21 6.50
N GLY A 124 6.01 14.56 7.37
CA GLY A 124 5.56 13.33 8.03
C GLY A 124 4.42 13.58 9.01
N ARG A 125 4.52 14.64 9.81
CA ARG A 125 3.50 14.95 10.83
C ARG A 125 2.11 15.21 10.26
N ILE A 126 2.00 15.79 9.07
CA ILE A 126 0.70 16.06 8.43
C ILE A 126 0.04 14.81 7.83
N GLN A 127 0.78 13.69 7.74
CA GLN A 127 0.23 12.41 7.28
C GLN A 127 -0.51 11.65 8.38
N PHE A 128 -0.34 12.06 9.62
CA PHE A 128 -0.94 11.42 10.79
C PHE A 128 -1.73 12.41 11.61
N VAL A 129 -2.68 11.91 12.36
CA VAL A 129 -3.41 12.74 13.33
C VAL A 129 -2.47 13.24 14.44
N PRO A 130 -2.76 14.39 15.08
CA PRO A 130 -1.82 15.03 16.00
C PRO A 130 -1.39 14.19 17.20
N ASP A 131 -2.24 13.29 17.66
CA ASP A 131 -2.00 12.39 18.80
C ASP A 131 -1.45 11.01 18.39
N ALA A 132 -1.13 10.82 17.11
CA ALA A 132 -0.61 9.55 16.62
C ALA A 132 0.63 9.10 17.38
N GLN A 133 0.59 7.85 17.79
CA GLN A 133 1.70 7.11 18.41
C GLN A 133 2.29 6.15 17.37
N HIS A 134 3.59 5.92 17.46
CA HIS A 134 4.28 5.09 16.49
C HIS A 134 5.21 4.09 17.17
N VAL A 135 5.22 2.87 16.68
CA VAL A 135 6.21 1.84 17.00
C VAL A 135 7.00 1.54 15.74
N LEU A 136 8.31 1.70 15.80
CA LEU A 136 9.23 1.36 14.73
C LEU A 136 10.32 0.47 15.31
N ARG A 137 10.43 -0.77 14.80
CA ARG A 137 11.35 -1.77 15.34
C ARG A 137 12.03 -2.52 14.22
N GLN A 138 13.24 -3.02 14.51
CA GLN A 138 14.02 -3.84 13.58
C GLN A 138 14.23 -5.25 14.12
N VAL A 139 14.04 -6.24 13.26
CA VAL A 139 14.40 -7.64 13.49
C VAL A 139 15.24 -8.11 12.29
N GLY A 140 16.55 -8.20 12.49
CA GLY A 140 17.46 -8.53 11.38
C GLY A 140 17.26 -7.59 10.20
N SER A 141 16.91 -8.12 9.02
CA SER A 141 16.65 -7.37 7.80
C SER A 141 15.19 -6.91 7.65
N THR A 142 14.36 -7.04 8.67
CA THR A 142 12.94 -6.65 8.62
C THR A 142 12.67 -5.46 9.53
N LEU A 143 11.82 -4.53 9.07
CA LEU A 143 11.26 -3.46 9.91
C LEU A 143 9.80 -3.77 10.23
N ILE A 144 9.40 -3.44 11.45
CA ILE A 144 8.02 -3.47 11.93
C ILE A 144 7.59 -2.03 12.14
N PHE A 145 6.48 -1.65 11.50
CA PHE A 145 5.86 -0.35 11.72
C PHE A 145 4.42 -0.53 12.15
N PHE A 146 4.06 0.11 13.27
CA PHE A 146 2.70 0.20 13.78
C PHE A 146 2.41 1.64 14.17
N THR A 147 1.23 2.12 13.84
CA THR A 147 0.74 3.46 14.21
C THR A 147 -0.70 3.40 14.66
N TRP A 148 -1.02 4.18 15.68
CA TRP A 148 -2.39 4.33 16.17
C TRP A 148 -2.60 5.73 16.76
N SER A 149 -3.87 6.10 16.93
CA SER A 149 -4.26 7.33 17.62
C SER A 149 -5.11 6.97 18.83
N PRO A 150 -4.70 7.30 20.05
CA PRO A 150 -5.53 7.07 21.25
C PRO A 150 -6.93 7.69 21.16
N LEU A 151 -7.06 8.83 20.46
CA LEU A 151 -8.35 9.49 20.28
C LEU A 151 -9.26 8.80 19.26
N ASN A 152 -8.66 8.13 18.25
CA ASN A 152 -9.39 7.49 17.16
C ASN A 152 -9.47 5.96 17.27
N SER A 153 -8.83 5.37 18.28
CA SER A 153 -8.80 3.93 18.51
C SER A 153 -9.58 3.59 19.77
N PRO A 154 -10.88 3.32 19.67
CA PRO A 154 -11.76 3.10 20.82
C PRO A 154 -11.48 1.80 21.55
N ASP A 155 -10.80 0.83 20.91
CA ASP A 155 -10.49 -0.45 21.56
C ASP A 155 -9.35 -0.28 22.58
N PRO A 156 -9.58 -0.63 23.86
CA PRO A 156 -8.57 -0.47 24.92
C PRO A 156 -7.29 -1.30 24.67
N HIS A 157 -7.38 -2.39 23.88
CA HIS A 157 -6.25 -3.26 23.55
C HIS A 157 -5.30 -2.69 22.48
N THR A 158 -5.64 -1.53 21.89
CA THR A 158 -4.76 -0.90 20.89
C THR A 158 -3.39 -0.56 21.49
N ALA A 159 -3.33 -0.10 22.74
CA ALA A 159 -2.08 0.17 23.44
C ALA A 159 -1.30 -1.14 23.79
N ASP A 160 -2.00 -2.24 23.98
CA ASP A 160 -1.39 -3.55 24.26
C ASP A 160 -0.59 -4.05 23.05
N ILE A 161 -1.00 -3.71 21.83
CA ILE A 161 -0.24 -3.99 20.60
C ILE A 161 1.15 -3.36 20.70
N ALA A 162 1.22 -2.07 21.04
CA ALA A 162 2.50 -1.36 21.16
C ALA A 162 3.38 -1.96 22.26
N THR A 163 2.77 -2.34 23.38
CA THR A 163 3.46 -3.02 24.50
C THR A 163 4.01 -4.36 24.06
N ALA A 164 3.22 -5.20 23.41
CA ALA A 164 3.66 -6.49 22.88
C ALA A 164 4.81 -6.32 21.87
N LEU A 165 4.66 -5.40 20.91
CA LEU A 165 5.70 -5.13 19.93
C LEU A 165 7.01 -4.63 20.56
N SER A 166 6.95 -3.97 21.73
CA SER A 166 8.15 -3.50 22.43
C SER A 166 9.11 -4.63 22.83
N THR A 167 8.63 -5.86 22.89
CA THR A 167 9.43 -7.05 23.21
C THR A 167 10.09 -7.69 21.98
N VAL A 168 9.72 -7.24 20.75
CA VAL A 168 10.20 -7.83 19.50
C VAL A 168 11.34 -6.97 18.92
N GLY A 169 12.50 -7.57 18.66
CA GLY A 169 13.63 -6.90 18.02
C GLY A 169 14.16 -5.66 18.77
N VAL A 170 14.75 -4.73 18.03
CA VAL A 170 15.36 -3.50 18.56
C VAL A 170 14.53 -2.28 18.14
N GLY A 171 14.22 -1.41 19.11
CA GLY A 171 13.50 -0.16 18.84
C GLY A 171 14.35 0.87 18.08
N ILE A 172 13.75 1.52 17.09
CA ILE A 172 14.35 2.67 16.41
C ILE A 172 13.71 3.93 17.00
N PRO A 173 14.49 4.79 17.67
CA PRO A 173 13.93 5.95 18.39
C PRO A 173 13.43 7.03 17.41
N ILE A 174 12.20 7.48 17.62
CA ILE A 174 11.61 8.61 16.90
C ILE A 174 11.80 9.85 17.78
N ARG A 175 12.73 10.73 17.37
CA ARG A 175 13.00 11.97 18.09
C ARG A 175 11.99 13.03 17.65
N ARG A 176 11.14 13.42 18.56
CA ARG A 176 10.16 14.51 18.37
C ARG A 176 10.77 15.87 18.68
#